data_c3dbc915368bc07cbeb8580257d70d24
#
_entry.id   c3dbc915368bc07cbeb8580257d70d24
#
_cell.length_a   1.000
_cell.length_b   1.000
_cell.length_c   1.000
_cell.angle_alpha   90.00
_cell.angle_beta   90.00
_cell.angle_gamma   90.00
#
_symmetry.space_group_name_H-M   'P 1'
#
loop_
_entity.id
_entity.type
_entity.pdbx_description
1 polymer ?
#
loop_
_entity_poly.entity_id
_entity_poly.type
_entity_poly.pdbx_seq_one_letter_code
_entity_poly.pdbx_strand_id
1 'polypeptide(L)'
;ASQLLESIGHEAPAFFSFVVSFLYCGLLWVMHHLAMHFVRHLQIALVWLNLLFLMSISTMPFSCALLGHFLRNRAAQEIYFANMFVAATLLAAQWLVARQKKLLSEDEPLKAQLMGQQIFFFPVALGSAMLAVHFITPQAGFYAMAVVLVGLRLWQKMWHRRQQAAKPANLAHPSS
;
A
#
# COMPACT_ATOMS: atom_id res chain seq x y z
N ALA A 1 6.48 14.72 -37.70
CA ALA A 1 7.23 13.91 -36.69
C ALA A 1 7.73 14.78 -35.54
N SER A 2 8.26 16.00 -35.78
CA SER A 2 8.77 16.90 -34.73
C SER A 2 7.68 17.35 -33.75
N GLN A 3 6.52 17.74 -34.23
CA GLN A 3 5.37 18.14 -33.39
C GLN A 3 4.86 17.00 -32.49
N LEU A 4 4.88 15.75 -32.98
CA LEU A 4 4.49 14.59 -32.19
C LEU A 4 5.50 14.31 -31.05
N LEU A 5 6.81 14.41 -31.34
CA LEU A 5 7.83 14.22 -30.33
C LEU A 5 7.81 15.31 -29.25
N GLU A 6 7.54 16.54 -29.63
CA GLU A 6 7.37 17.66 -28.71
C GLU A 6 6.13 17.48 -27.81
N SER A 7 5.00 17.05 -28.39
CA SER A 7 3.79 16.72 -27.63
C SER A 7 4.02 15.57 -26.65
N ILE A 8 4.72 14.52 -27.04
CA ILE A 8 5.09 13.40 -26.16
C ILE A 8 5.98 13.89 -25.01
N GLY A 9 6.91 14.81 -25.26
CA GLY A 9 7.74 15.40 -24.22
C GLY A 9 6.93 16.18 -23.17
N HIS A 10 5.90 16.88 -23.58
CA HIS A 10 5.00 17.60 -22.68
C HIS A 10 4.13 16.65 -21.83
N GLU A 11 3.78 15.48 -22.33
CA GLU A 11 2.97 14.46 -21.63
C GLU A 11 3.82 13.52 -20.74
N ALA A 12 5.14 13.61 -20.78
CA ALA A 12 6.02 12.73 -20.00
C ALA A 12 5.72 12.72 -18.49
N PRO A 13 5.39 13.85 -17.80
CA PRO A 13 5.03 13.83 -16.38
C PRO A 13 3.73 13.09 -16.11
N ALA A 14 2.73 13.22 -16.99
CA ALA A 14 1.45 12.52 -16.88
C ALA A 14 1.65 11.01 -17.07
N PHE A 15 2.46 10.61 -18.05
CA PHE A 15 2.82 9.21 -18.26
C PHE A 15 3.57 8.61 -17.07
N PHE A 16 4.51 9.34 -16.49
CA PHE A 16 5.23 8.89 -15.30
C PHE A 16 4.27 8.70 -14.10
N SER A 17 3.38 9.66 -13.86
CA SER A 17 2.35 9.57 -12.82
C SER A 17 1.44 8.36 -13.04
N PHE A 18 1.07 8.08 -14.29
CA PHE A 18 0.28 6.89 -14.65
C PHE A 18 1.03 5.59 -14.30
N VAL A 19 2.31 5.46 -14.69
CA VAL A 19 3.12 4.26 -14.40
C VAL A 19 3.24 4.03 -12.90
N VAL A 20 3.53 5.08 -12.13
CA VAL A 20 3.64 4.98 -10.66
C VAL A 20 2.31 4.55 -10.04
N SER A 21 1.19 5.12 -10.48
CA SER A 21 -0.14 4.79 -10.01
C SER A 21 -0.54 3.35 -10.37
N PHE A 22 -0.20 2.91 -11.58
CA PHE A 22 -0.43 1.53 -12.02
C PHE A 22 0.33 0.53 -11.14
N LEU A 23 1.62 0.80 -10.87
CA LEU A 23 2.43 -0.05 -10.00
C LEU A 23 1.88 -0.07 -8.57
N TYR A 24 1.40 1.06 -8.08
CA TYR A 24 0.76 1.13 -6.76
C TYR A 24 -0.55 0.33 -6.71
N CYS A 25 -1.42 0.47 -7.70
CA CYS A 25 -2.65 -0.34 -7.80
C CYS A 25 -2.32 -1.83 -7.87
N GLY A 26 -1.32 -2.21 -8.66
CA GLY A 26 -0.83 -3.58 -8.75
C GLY A 26 -0.33 -4.11 -7.40
N LEU A 27 0.41 -3.29 -6.65
CA LEU A 27 0.88 -3.65 -5.32
C LEU A 27 -0.28 -3.85 -4.34
N LEU A 28 -1.26 -2.95 -4.32
CA LEU A 28 -2.48 -3.10 -3.50
C LEU A 28 -3.27 -4.35 -3.89
N TRP A 29 -3.36 -4.63 -5.20
CA TRP A 29 -4.02 -5.84 -5.68
C TRP A 29 -3.32 -7.12 -5.20
N VAL A 30 -2.00 -7.18 -5.32
CA VAL A 30 -1.21 -8.31 -4.81
C VAL A 30 -1.40 -8.48 -3.30
N MET A 31 -1.34 -7.39 -2.54
CA MET A 31 -1.55 -7.43 -1.09
C MET A 31 -2.97 -7.87 -0.72
N HIS A 32 -3.98 -7.37 -1.44
CA HIS A 32 -5.37 -7.78 -1.27
C HIS A 32 -5.53 -9.28 -1.58
N HIS A 33 -4.99 -9.75 -2.70
CA HIS A 33 -5.05 -11.16 -3.10
C HIS A 33 -4.41 -12.06 -2.04
N LEU A 34 -3.20 -11.72 -1.57
CA LEU A 34 -2.51 -12.46 -0.52
C LEU A 34 -3.28 -12.42 0.82
N ALA A 35 -3.88 -11.27 1.17
CA ALA A 35 -4.69 -11.15 2.38
C ALA A 35 -5.94 -12.04 2.32
N MET A 36 -6.63 -12.07 1.19
CA MET A 36 -7.82 -12.90 1.00
C MET A 36 -7.51 -14.40 1.03
N HIS A 37 -6.28 -14.82 0.72
CA HIS A 37 -5.85 -16.22 0.84
C HIS A 37 -5.94 -16.74 2.30
N PHE A 38 -5.80 -15.87 3.29
CA PHE A 38 -5.94 -16.24 4.69
C PHE A 38 -7.40 -16.27 5.16
N VAL A 39 -8.37 -15.79 4.38
CA VAL A 39 -9.79 -15.71 4.77
C VAL A 39 -10.49 -17.01 4.39
N ARG A 40 -10.96 -17.78 5.38
CA ARG A 40 -11.67 -19.06 5.17
C ARG A 40 -13.14 -18.89 4.82
N HIS A 41 -13.79 -17.88 5.39
CA HIS A 41 -15.22 -17.64 5.21
C HIS A 41 -15.49 -16.19 4.85
N LEU A 42 -16.20 -15.97 3.74
CA LEU A 42 -16.64 -14.65 3.32
C LEU A 42 -17.87 -14.23 4.12
N GLN A 43 -17.81 -13.01 4.68
CA GLN A 43 -18.95 -12.36 5.30
C GLN A 43 -19.37 -11.13 4.50
N ILE A 44 -20.63 -10.79 4.58
CA ILE A 44 -21.20 -9.66 3.82
C ILE A 44 -20.46 -8.33 4.10
N ALA A 45 -19.97 -8.13 5.32
CA ALA A 45 -19.18 -6.94 5.66
C ALA A 45 -17.88 -6.86 4.84
N LEU A 46 -17.19 -7.99 4.59
CA LEU A 46 -15.99 -8.03 3.75
C LEU A 46 -16.32 -7.73 2.28
N VAL A 47 -17.47 -8.21 1.81
CA VAL A 47 -17.95 -7.93 0.44
C VAL A 47 -18.17 -6.43 0.24
N TRP A 48 -18.84 -5.74 1.16
CA TRP A 48 -19.06 -4.31 1.09
C TRP A 48 -17.75 -3.51 1.16
N LEU A 49 -16.85 -3.88 2.06
CA LEU A 49 -15.52 -3.25 2.15
C LEU A 49 -14.71 -3.46 0.86
N ASN A 50 -14.83 -4.63 0.25
CA ASN A 50 -14.17 -4.92 -1.02
C ASN A 50 -14.75 -4.08 -2.17
N LEU A 51 -16.07 -3.89 -2.23
CA LEU A 51 -16.68 -3.01 -3.23
C LEU A 51 -16.21 -1.56 -3.08
N LEU A 52 -16.14 -1.05 -1.84
CA LEU A 52 -15.59 0.28 -1.58
C LEU A 52 -14.10 0.39 -1.97
N PHE A 53 -13.32 -0.65 -1.67
CA PHE A 53 -11.92 -0.74 -2.09
C PHE A 53 -11.79 -0.69 -3.63
N LEU A 54 -12.56 -1.49 -4.35
CA LEU A 54 -12.57 -1.48 -5.81
C LEU A 54 -13.01 -0.14 -6.38
N MET A 55 -13.99 0.52 -5.76
CA MET A 55 -14.41 1.86 -6.14
C MET A 55 -13.25 2.87 -5.99
N SER A 56 -12.51 2.83 -4.89
CA SER A 56 -11.36 3.71 -4.70
C SER A 56 -10.22 3.44 -5.69
N ILE A 57 -9.98 2.18 -6.05
CA ILE A 57 -9.03 1.82 -7.12
C ILE A 57 -9.50 2.36 -8.48
N SER A 58 -10.79 2.28 -8.78
CA SER A 58 -11.36 2.77 -10.05
C SER A 58 -11.27 4.29 -10.21
N THR A 59 -11.15 5.06 -9.12
CA THR A 59 -10.93 6.51 -9.17
C THR A 59 -9.45 6.91 -9.33
N MET A 60 -8.51 5.95 -9.27
CA MET A 60 -7.06 6.21 -9.43
C MET A 60 -6.70 6.92 -10.74
N PRO A 61 -7.21 6.51 -11.92
CA PRO A 61 -6.87 7.18 -13.17
C PRO A 61 -7.21 8.67 -13.16
N PHE A 62 -8.33 9.06 -12.53
CA PHE A 62 -8.74 10.46 -12.39
C PHE A 62 -7.74 11.24 -11.52
N SER A 63 -7.43 10.76 -10.32
CA SER A 63 -6.48 11.43 -9.43
C SER A 63 -5.06 11.47 -9.99
N CYS A 64 -4.67 10.44 -10.76
CA CYS A 64 -3.39 10.37 -11.47
C CYS A 64 -3.31 11.42 -12.59
N ALA A 65 -4.35 11.53 -13.44
CA ALA A 65 -4.40 12.52 -14.50
C ALA A 65 -4.33 13.96 -13.94
N LEU A 66 -5.09 14.21 -12.86
CA LEU A 66 -5.05 15.50 -12.17
C LEU A 66 -3.64 15.83 -11.66
N LEU A 67 -2.97 14.87 -11.03
CA LEU A 67 -1.59 15.03 -10.58
C LEU A 67 -0.63 15.27 -11.75
N GLY A 68 -0.77 14.53 -12.85
CA GLY A 68 0.09 14.67 -14.03
C GLY A 68 0.04 16.06 -14.65
N HIS A 69 -1.16 16.65 -14.73
CA HIS A 69 -1.34 18.01 -15.24
C HIS A 69 -0.92 19.11 -14.24
N PHE A 70 -1.01 18.86 -12.95
CA PHE A 70 -0.78 19.84 -11.89
C PHE A 70 0.21 19.38 -10.82
N LEU A 71 1.38 18.86 -11.23
CA LEU A 71 2.39 18.27 -10.34
C LEU A 71 2.80 19.14 -9.15
N ARG A 72 2.84 20.46 -9.33
CA ARG A 72 3.22 21.42 -8.28
C ARG A 72 2.04 21.98 -7.49
N ASN A 73 0.82 21.62 -7.87
CA ASN A 73 -0.37 22.11 -7.19
C ASN A 73 -0.65 21.23 -5.96
N ARG A 74 -0.75 21.90 -4.79
CA ARG A 74 -1.01 21.22 -3.51
C ARG A 74 -2.32 20.43 -3.54
N ALA A 75 -3.42 21.02 -4.04
CA ALA A 75 -4.72 20.35 -4.07
C ALA A 75 -4.70 19.10 -4.94
N ALA A 76 -4.01 19.10 -6.09
CA ALA A 76 -3.86 17.93 -6.94
C ALA A 76 -3.12 16.80 -6.20
N GLN A 77 -2.07 17.12 -5.46
CA GLN A 77 -1.32 16.15 -4.66
C GLN A 77 -2.14 15.62 -3.47
N GLU A 78 -2.85 16.50 -2.77
CA GLU A 78 -3.74 16.09 -1.67
C GLU A 78 -4.82 15.12 -2.15
N ILE A 79 -5.47 15.39 -3.28
CA ILE A 79 -6.48 14.50 -3.88
C ILE A 79 -5.84 13.15 -4.25
N TYR A 80 -4.65 13.16 -4.85
CA TYR A 80 -3.96 11.93 -5.22
C TYR A 80 -3.59 11.09 -3.99
N PHE A 81 -2.94 11.67 -2.99
CA PHE A 81 -2.58 10.96 -1.77
C PHE A 81 -3.80 10.55 -0.95
N ALA A 82 -4.88 11.36 -0.94
CA ALA A 82 -6.14 11.00 -0.29
C ALA A 82 -6.77 9.75 -0.91
N ASN A 83 -6.81 9.67 -2.24
CA ASN A 83 -7.33 8.49 -2.93
C ASN A 83 -6.50 7.24 -2.60
N MET A 84 -5.17 7.34 -2.65
CA MET A 84 -4.27 6.26 -2.25
C MET A 84 -4.46 5.84 -0.78
N PHE A 85 -4.61 6.83 0.12
CA PHE A 85 -4.84 6.61 1.55
C PHE A 85 -6.16 5.89 1.80
N VAL A 86 -7.24 6.29 1.13
CA VAL A 86 -8.55 5.63 1.23
C VAL A 86 -8.45 4.17 0.80
N ALA A 87 -7.83 3.88 -0.35
CA ALA A 87 -7.65 2.51 -0.83
C ALA A 87 -6.86 1.64 0.17
N ALA A 88 -5.74 2.15 0.68
CA ALA A 88 -4.93 1.45 1.67
C ALA A 88 -5.67 1.23 3.00
N THR A 89 -6.45 2.22 3.44
CA THR A 89 -7.25 2.13 4.67
C THR A 89 -8.37 1.12 4.53
N LEU A 90 -9.04 1.05 3.38
CA LEU A 90 -10.07 0.04 3.10
C LEU A 90 -9.49 -1.37 3.09
N LEU A 91 -8.29 -1.57 2.55
CA LEU A 91 -7.58 -2.84 2.64
C LEU A 91 -7.26 -3.22 4.09
N ALA A 92 -6.77 -2.25 4.88
CA ALA A 92 -6.51 -2.45 6.31
C ALA A 92 -7.80 -2.76 7.10
N ALA A 93 -8.92 -2.11 6.77
CA ALA A 93 -10.22 -2.38 7.38
C ALA A 93 -10.72 -3.80 7.07
N GLN A 94 -10.56 -4.29 5.83
CA GLN A 94 -10.89 -5.68 5.46
C GLN A 94 -10.09 -6.66 6.32
N TRP A 95 -8.77 -6.45 6.46
CA TRP A 95 -7.93 -7.29 7.30
C TRP A 95 -8.34 -7.25 8.77
N LEU A 96 -8.65 -6.07 9.30
CA LEU A 96 -9.10 -5.90 10.68
C LEU A 96 -10.40 -6.64 10.96
N VAL A 97 -11.39 -6.53 10.06
CA VAL A 97 -12.68 -7.24 10.16
C VAL A 97 -12.46 -8.75 10.10
N ALA A 98 -11.62 -9.23 9.17
CA ALA A 98 -11.31 -10.65 9.06
C ALA A 98 -10.66 -11.19 10.35
N ARG A 99 -9.74 -10.42 10.94
CA ARG A 99 -9.08 -10.78 12.20
C ARG A 99 -10.05 -10.76 13.40
N GLN A 100 -10.85 -9.68 13.56
CA GLN A 100 -11.78 -9.55 14.70
C GLN A 100 -12.86 -10.61 14.70
N LYS A 101 -13.33 -10.98 13.52
CA LYS A 101 -14.37 -12.02 13.35
C LYS A 101 -13.81 -13.44 13.29
N LYS A 102 -12.50 -13.61 13.54
CA LYS A 102 -11.82 -14.92 13.52
C LYS A 102 -12.01 -15.68 12.20
N LEU A 103 -12.01 -14.96 11.10
CA LEU A 103 -12.19 -15.53 9.76
C LEU A 103 -10.86 -16.00 9.14
N LEU A 104 -9.72 -15.67 9.79
CA LEU A 104 -8.39 -16.02 9.30
C LEU A 104 -8.08 -17.49 9.60
N SER A 105 -7.31 -18.10 8.69
CA SER A 105 -6.77 -19.44 8.86
C SER A 105 -5.77 -19.49 10.03
N GLU A 106 -5.88 -20.52 10.87
CA GLU A 106 -4.96 -20.76 11.98
C GLU A 106 -3.72 -21.55 11.56
N ASP A 107 -3.63 -22.00 10.30
CA ASP A 107 -2.55 -22.86 9.83
C ASP A 107 -1.19 -22.15 9.79
N GLU A 108 -1.17 -20.83 9.57
CA GLU A 108 0.06 -20.04 9.43
C GLU A 108 0.00 -18.71 10.21
N PRO A 109 -0.07 -18.75 11.55
CA PRO A 109 -0.34 -17.54 12.36
C PRO A 109 0.76 -16.48 12.21
N LEU A 110 2.02 -16.89 12.05
CA LEU A 110 3.14 -15.97 11.87
C LEU A 110 3.05 -15.22 10.52
N LYS A 111 2.73 -15.93 9.44
CA LYS A 111 2.57 -15.29 8.12
C LYS A 111 1.38 -14.33 8.11
N ALA A 112 0.26 -14.69 8.73
CA ALA A 112 -0.88 -13.83 8.89
C ALA A 112 -0.55 -12.55 9.69
N GLN A 113 0.23 -12.66 10.77
CA GLN A 113 0.68 -11.52 11.56
C GLN A 113 1.59 -10.59 10.73
N LEU A 114 2.54 -11.14 9.98
CA LEU A 114 3.44 -10.37 9.12
C LEU A 114 2.68 -9.65 8.01
N MET A 115 1.71 -10.34 7.40
CA MET A 115 0.82 -9.75 6.39
C MET A 115 0.02 -8.59 6.96
N GLY A 116 -0.57 -8.74 8.14
CA GLY A 116 -1.29 -7.67 8.82
C GLY A 116 -0.41 -6.45 9.07
N GLN A 117 0.82 -6.63 9.55
CA GLN A 117 1.76 -5.53 9.74
C GLN A 117 2.02 -4.79 8.42
N GLN A 118 2.27 -5.49 7.33
CA GLN A 118 2.50 -4.87 6.02
C GLN A 118 1.29 -4.05 5.57
N ILE A 119 0.08 -4.58 5.71
CA ILE A 119 -1.16 -3.89 5.32
C ILE A 119 -1.34 -2.58 6.09
N PHE A 120 -1.11 -2.57 7.41
CA PHE A 120 -1.27 -1.37 8.23
C PHE A 120 -0.21 -0.29 7.97
N PHE A 121 0.92 -0.65 7.40
CA PHE A 121 1.97 0.31 7.09
C PHE A 121 1.60 1.28 5.97
N PHE A 122 0.86 0.81 4.96
CA PHE A 122 0.52 1.65 3.81
C PHE A 122 -0.31 2.88 4.18
N PRO A 123 -1.43 2.76 4.93
CA PRO A 123 -2.17 3.95 5.33
C PRO A 123 -1.35 4.89 6.23
N VAL A 124 -0.46 4.37 7.07
CA VAL A 124 0.42 5.22 7.89
C VAL A 124 1.39 6.02 7.01
N ALA A 125 2.03 5.37 6.02
CA ALA A 125 2.93 6.04 5.09
C ALA A 125 2.21 7.12 4.26
N LEU A 126 1.02 6.81 3.77
CA LEU A 126 0.23 7.74 2.96
C LEU A 126 -0.35 8.88 3.79
N GLY A 127 -0.80 8.60 5.02
CA GLY A 127 -1.24 9.62 5.95
C GLY A 127 -0.13 10.60 6.30
N SER A 128 1.10 10.12 6.53
CA SER A 128 2.27 10.98 6.75
C SER A 128 2.60 11.81 5.52
N ALA A 129 2.46 11.25 4.31
CA ALA A 129 2.67 11.98 3.06
C ALA A 129 1.63 13.11 2.88
N MET A 130 0.35 12.84 3.17
CA MET A 130 -0.70 13.88 3.14
C MET A 130 -0.40 15.03 4.12
N LEU A 131 -0.03 14.70 5.36
CA LEU A 131 0.32 15.71 6.36
C LEU A 131 1.53 16.53 5.91
N ALA A 132 2.53 15.91 5.31
CA ALA A 132 3.71 16.60 4.78
C ALA A 132 3.35 17.54 3.61
N VAL A 133 2.47 17.14 2.71
CA VAL A 133 1.94 18.00 1.63
C VAL A 133 1.19 19.20 2.22
N HIS A 134 0.35 18.93 3.22
CA HIS A 134 -0.51 19.95 3.81
C HIS A 134 0.28 21.01 4.60
N PHE A 135 1.22 20.57 5.45
CA PHE A 135 1.89 21.47 6.41
C PHE A 135 3.26 21.98 5.97
N ILE A 136 3.97 21.29 5.07
CA ILE A 136 5.35 21.64 4.69
C ILE A 136 5.38 22.18 3.25
N THR A 137 5.49 21.28 2.27
CA THR A 137 5.51 21.65 0.84
C THR A 137 4.88 20.52 0.01
N PRO A 138 4.42 20.84 -1.21
CA PRO A 138 3.92 19.79 -2.11
C PRO A 138 4.91 18.65 -2.36
N GLN A 139 6.20 18.94 -2.49
CA GLN A 139 7.23 17.91 -2.71
C GLN A 139 7.50 17.04 -1.46
N ALA A 140 7.26 17.58 -0.26
CA ALA A 140 7.51 16.87 1.00
C ALA A 140 6.70 15.57 1.13
N GLY A 141 5.52 15.47 0.49
CA GLY A 141 4.70 14.26 0.50
C GLY A 141 5.41 13.05 -0.10
N PHE A 142 6.08 13.21 -1.23
CA PHE A 142 6.84 12.13 -1.87
C PHE A 142 8.05 11.72 -1.02
N TYR A 143 8.77 12.68 -0.43
CA TYR A 143 9.89 12.38 0.47
C TYR A 143 9.43 11.69 1.76
N ALA A 144 8.34 12.17 2.39
CA ALA A 144 7.77 11.54 3.58
C ALA A 144 7.34 10.09 3.30
N MET A 145 6.65 9.86 2.19
CA MET A 145 6.26 8.50 1.77
C MET A 145 7.49 7.61 1.56
N ALA A 146 8.52 8.08 0.86
CA ALA A 146 9.74 7.33 0.61
C ALA A 146 10.47 6.99 1.92
N VAL A 147 10.63 7.96 2.83
CA VAL A 147 11.28 7.75 4.14
C VAL A 147 10.53 6.70 4.97
N VAL A 148 9.20 6.79 5.03
CA VAL A 148 8.40 5.80 5.76
C VAL A 148 8.53 4.42 5.13
N LEU A 149 8.41 4.28 3.82
CA LEU A 149 8.55 2.99 3.14
C LEU A 149 9.94 2.36 3.35
N VAL A 150 11.01 3.14 3.25
CA VAL A 150 12.38 2.65 3.53
C VAL A 150 12.54 2.26 4.99
N GLY A 151 12.08 3.11 5.92
CA GLY A 151 12.13 2.81 7.36
C GLY A 151 11.42 1.50 7.71
N LEU A 152 10.27 1.27 7.10
CA LEU A 152 9.50 0.02 7.27
C LEU A 152 10.23 -1.21 6.73
N ARG A 153 10.84 -1.10 5.55
CA ARG A 153 11.65 -2.20 4.98
C ARG A 153 12.83 -2.55 5.88
N LEU A 154 13.52 -1.54 6.40
CA LEU A 154 14.64 -1.75 7.32
C LEU A 154 14.18 -2.39 8.64
N TRP A 155 13.06 -1.90 9.20
CA TRP A 155 12.50 -2.45 10.43
C TRP A 155 12.05 -3.92 10.26
N GLN A 156 11.37 -4.26 9.15
CA GLN A 156 11.00 -5.64 8.82
C GLN A 156 12.23 -6.54 8.71
N LYS A 157 13.29 -6.07 8.02
CA LYS A 157 14.54 -6.82 7.87
C LYS A 157 15.22 -7.09 9.23
N MET A 158 15.25 -6.09 10.10
CA MET A 158 15.79 -6.24 11.46
C MET A 158 14.96 -7.21 12.31
N TRP A 159 13.63 -7.12 12.22
CA TRP A 159 12.72 -7.99 12.93
C TRP A 159 12.89 -9.47 12.52
N HIS A 160 12.93 -9.74 11.22
CA HIS A 160 13.18 -11.09 10.69
C HIS A 160 14.53 -11.65 11.16
N ARG A 161 15.60 -10.84 11.16
CA ARG A 161 16.90 -11.26 11.67
C ARG A 161 16.86 -11.61 13.16
N ARG A 162 16.16 -10.82 13.97
CA ARG A 162 15.99 -11.11 15.41
C ARG A 162 15.22 -12.41 15.66
N GLN A 163 14.19 -12.68 14.89
CA GLN A 163 13.42 -13.93 15.02
C GLN A 163 14.27 -15.16 14.61
N GLN A 164 15.07 -15.05 13.57
CA GLN A 164 15.99 -16.12 13.16
C GLN A 164 17.07 -16.38 14.21
N ALA A 165 17.61 -15.34 14.82
CA ALA A 165 18.60 -15.45 15.89
C ALA A 165 18.03 -16.01 17.22
N ALA A 166 16.72 -15.80 17.46
CA ALA A 166 16.03 -16.31 18.66
C ALA A 166 15.51 -17.75 18.51
N LYS A 167 15.61 -18.37 17.32
CA LYS A 167 15.23 -19.77 17.11
C LYS A 167 16.26 -20.68 17.78
N PRO A 168 15.92 -21.43 18.85
CA PRO A 168 16.91 -22.23 19.59
C PRO A 168 17.50 -23.29 18.65
N ALA A 169 18.82 -23.50 18.78
CA ALA A 169 19.64 -24.48 18.06
C ALA A 169 19.26 -25.97 18.33
N ASN A 170 18.21 -26.20 19.12
CA ASN A 170 17.83 -27.52 19.61
C ASN A 170 17.10 -28.44 18.62
N LEU A 171 16.98 -28.07 17.34
CA LEU A 171 16.41 -28.96 16.33
C LEU A 171 17.42 -29.57 15.37
N ALA A 172 18.72 -29.49 15.69
CA ALA A 172 19.81 -30.01 14.84
C ALA A 172 20.31 -31.41 15.21
N HIS A 173 19.73 -32.09 16.19
CA HIS A 173 20.02 -33.49 16.45
C HIS A 173 18.77 -34.37 16.36
N PRO A 174 18.51 -35.04 15.23
CA PRO A 174 17.77 -36.27 15.27
C PRO A 174 18.71 -37.30 15.92
N SER A 175 18.37 -37.75 17.13
CA SER A 175 19.02 -38.89 17.77
C SER A 175 18.92 -40.10 16.82
N SER A 176 20.10 -40.57 16.44
CA SER A 176 20.39 -41.89 15.88
C SER A 176 19.72 -43.01 16.64
#